data_e07c3cf6a23040e8c46cb1a89b7fbcab
#
_entry.id   e07c3cf6a23040e8c46cb1a89b7fbcab
#
_cell.length_a   1.000
_cell.length_b   1.000
_cell.length_c   1.000
_cell.angle_alpha   90.00
_cell.angle_beta   90.00
_cell.angle_gamma   90.00
#
_symmetry.space_group_name_H-M   'P 1'
#
loop_
_entity.id
_entity.type
_entity.pdbx_description
1 polymer ?
#
loop_
_entity_poly.entity_id
_entity_poly.type
_entity_poly.pdbx_seq_one_letter_code
_entity_poly.pdbx_strand_id
1 'polypeptide(L)'
;GKSVLLNTLEAHMLKYKDSRVFIFDKSMSSRALTLAVGGNFYNLAAESGNELSFQPLARVDEENEARWAKSWILDYLRLKNVAVTPREDNFVWQALLSLQKLEPGERNISNFINLVQDQGIRLALTSLSMKGSYGRLFDNTKDVSGSGRWQVFEMETLMGQPEAVPPTLDYLFHRI
;
A
#
# COMPACT_ATOMS: atom_id res chain seq x y z
N GLY A 1 15.78 -10.45 -24.96
CA GLY A 1 15.35 -11.36 -23.91
C GLY A 1 13.90 -11.13 -23.49
N LYS A 2 13.45 -11.83 -22.46
CA LYS A 2 12.05 -11.78 -21.97
C LYS A 2 11.57 -10.34 -21.66
N SER A 3 12.39 -9.54 -20.98
CA SER A 3 12.03 -8.16 -20.63
C SER A 3 11.78 -7.27 -21.85
N VAL A 4 12.55 -7.42 -22.92
CA VAL A 4 12.34 -6.66 -24.17
C VAL A 4 10.98 -7.02 -24.81
N LEU A 5 10.64 -8.31 -24.85
CA LEU A 5 9.34 -8.75 -25.36
C LEU A 5 8.18 -8.21 -24.53
N LEU A 6 8.27 -8.31 -23.19
CA LEU A 6 7.25 -7.77 -22.29
C LEU A 6 7.10 -6.27 -22.49
N ASN A 7 8.18 -5.52 -22.46
CA ASN A 7 8.16 -4.07 -22.68
C ASN A 7 7.53 -3.69 -24.02
N THR A 8 7.76 -4.49 -25.08
CA THR A 8 7.13 -4.27 -26.39
C THR A 8 5.61 -4.49 -26.35
N LEU A 9 5.17 -5.57 -25.69
CA LEU A 9 3.74 -5.87 -25.53
C LEU A 9 3.03 -4.81 -24.67
N GLU A 10 3.66 -4.39 -23.59
CA GLU A 10 3.16 -3.34 -22.71
C GLU A 10 3.01 -2.01 -23.46
N ALA A 11 4.02 -1.61 -24.25
CA ALA A 11 3.97 -0.40 -25.07
C ALA A 11 2.84 -0.43 -26.10
N HIS A 12 2.49 -1.61 -26.62
CA HIS A 12 1.36 -1.76 -27.54
C HIS A 12 0.02 -1.43 -26.88
N MET A 13 -0.13 -1.55 -25.56
CA MET A 13 -1.35 -1.18 -24.85
C MET A 13 -1.66 0.31 -24.94
N LEU A 14 -0.64 1.16 -25.10
CA LEU A 14 -0.82 2.62 -25.24
C LEU A 14 -1.59 3.02 -26.51
N LYS A 15 -1.74 2.12 -27.49
CA LYS A 15 -2.59 2.33 -28.68
C LYS A 15 -4.08 2.48 -28.31
N TYR A 16 -4.50 1.91 -27.21
CA TYR A 16 -5.88 1.98 -26.75
C TYR A 16 -6.05 3.22 -25.87
N LYS A 17 -6.99 4.09 -26.24
CA LYS A 17 -7.16 5.43 -25.63
C LYS A 17 -7.30 5.42 -24.12
N ASP A 18 -8.04 4.46 -23.58
CA ASP A 18 -8.40 4.39 -22.16
C ASP A 18 -7.62 3.30 -21.39
N SER A 19 -6.59 2.72 -22.01
CA SER A 19 -5.75 1.72 -21.36
C SER A 19 -4.91 2.33 -20.24
N ARG A 20 -4.75 1.57 -19.16
CA ARG A 20 -3.81 1.85 -18.08
C ARG A 20 -2.85 0.67 -17.98
N VAL A 21 -1.58 0.95 -17.77
CA VAL A 21 -0.52 -0.05 -17.66
C VAL A 21 0.13 0.09 -16.29
N PHE A 22 0.11 -1.00 -15.55
CA PHE A 22 0.76 -1.11 -14.24
C PHE A 22 1.79 -2.22 -14.30
N ILE A 23 3.04 -1.90 -14.01
CA ILE A 23 4.16 -2.82 -14.07
C ILE A 23 4.78 -2.93 -12.69
N PHE A 24 4.87 -4.16 -12.18
CA PHE A 24 5.63 -4.47 -10.98
C PHE A 24 6.97 -5.05 -11.44
N ASP A 25 7.99 -4.22 -11.40
CA ASP A 25 9.32 -4.52 -11.96
C ASP A 25 10.32 -4.90 -10.86
N LYS A 26 11.36 -5.61 -11.28
CA LYS A 26 12.53 -5.87 -10.47
C LYS A 26 13.79 -5.57 -11.30
N SER A 27 14.76 -4.90 -10.67
CA SER A 27 16.03 -4.55 -11.30
C SER A 27 15.92 -3.47 -12.40
N MET A 28 14.92 -2.60 -12.28
CA MET A 28 14.72 -1.41 -13.13
C MET A 28 14.62 -1.70 -14.62
N SER A 29 14.17 -2.90 -15.02
CA SER A 29 14.15 -3.36 -16.41
C SER A 29 13.22 -2.53 -17.32
N SER A 30 12.15 -1.95 -16.76
CA SER A 30 11.16 -1.14 -17.46
C SER A 30 11.42 0.37 -17.38
N ARG A 31 12.48 0.80 -16.69
CA ARG A 31 12.74 2.23 -16.42
C ARG A 31 12.95 3.04 -17.70
N ALA A 32 13.77 2.54 -18.62
CA ALA A 32 14.08 3.27 -19.86
C ALA A 32 12.84 3.46 -20.73
N LEU A 33 12.02 2.43 -20.88
CA LEU A 33 10.75 2.51 -21.61
C LEU A 33 9.77 3.45 -20.93
N THR A 34 9.66 3.39 -19.60
CA THR A 34 8.78 4.26 -18.81
C THR A 34 9.09 5.74 -19.06
N LEU A 35 10.36 6.11 -19.06
CA LEU A 35 10.80 7.47 -19.37
C LEU A 35 10.47 7.85 -20.83
N ALA A 36 10.67 6.92 -21.77
CA ALA A 36 10.42 7.16 -23.20
C ALA A 36 8.93 7.39 -23.51
N VAL A 37 8.02 6.73 -22.78
CA VAL A 37 6.56 6.88 -22.95
C VAL A 37 5.95 7.99 -22.08
N GLY A 38 6.77 8.70 -21.29
CA GLY A 38 6.30 9.73 -20.35
C GLY A 38 5.51 9.17 -19.17
N GLY A 39 5.78 7.92 -18.77
CA GLY A 39 5.18 7.26 -17.63
C GLY A 39 5.83 7.61 -16.30
N ASN A 40 5.23 7.15 -15.22
CA ASN A 40 5.74 7.35 -13.87
C ASN A 40 6.47 6.09 -13.37
N PHE A 41 7.64 6.30 -12.81
CA PHE A 41 8.46 5.25 -12.22
C PHE A 41 8.61 5.50 -10.72
N TYR A 42 8.14 4.55 -9.91
CA TYR A 42 8.14 4.63 -8.46
C TYR A 42 9.05 3.55 -7.88
N ASN A 43 9.97 3.94 -7.01
CA ASN A 43 10.80 2.99 -6.28
C ASN A 43 10.18 2.76 -4.89
N LEU A 44 9.57 1.60 -4.70
CA LEU A 44 8.90 1.25 -3.44
C LEU A 44 9.92 1.04 -2.32
N ALA A 45 9.67 1.66 -1.18
CA ALA A 45 10.50 1.58 0.03
C ALA A 45 11.93 2.15 -0.14
N ALA A 46 12.23 2.94 -1.17
CA ALA A 46 13.49 3.66 -1.26
C ALA A 46 13.53 4.83 -0.26
N GLU A 47 14.71 5.13 0.27
CA GLU A 47 14.90 6.23 1.21
C GLU A 47 14.80 7.62 0.56
N SER A 48 15.01 7.69 -0.75
CA SER A 48 14.91 8.94 -1.53
C SER A 48 14.45 8.65 -2.95
N GLY A 49 13.68 9.56 -3.52
CA GLY A 49 13.16 9.42 -4.89
C GLY A 49 11.65 9.59 -4.93
N ASN A 50 10.99 9.25 -6.03
CA ASN A 50 9.54 9.39 -6.22
C ASN A 50 8.76 8.71 -5.10
N GLU A 51 8.44 9.49 -4.09
CA GLU A 51 7.91 8.99 -2.82
C GLU A 51 6.42 8.68 -2.97
N LEU A 52 6.12 7.39 -3.03
CA LEU A 52 4.79 6.92 -2.71
C LEU A 52 4.60 7.00 -1.19
N SER A 53 3.48 7.53 -0.78
CA SER A 53 3.07 7.58 0.62
C SER A 53 1.62 7.13 0.70
N PHE A 54 1.37 6.05 1.40
CA PHE A 54 0.05 5.45 1.48
C PHE A 54 -0.67 5.88 2.76
N GLN A 55 -1.97 6.05 2.61
CA GLN A 55 -2.89 6.23 3.73
C GLN A 55 -4.02 5.20 3.62
N PRO A 56 -3.76 3.93 3.98
CA PRO A 56 -4.71 2.83 3.77
C PRO A 56 -6.05 3.02 4.46
N LEU A 57 -6.08 3.83 5.52
CA LEU A 57 -7.27 4.06 6.33
C LEU A 57 -7.99 5.38 6.00
N ALA A 58 -7.57 6.09 4.94
CA ALA A 58 -8.11 7.42 4.62
C ALA A 58 -9.62 7.44 4.41
N ARG A 59 -10.17 6.39 3.81
CA ARG A 59 -11.57 6.31 3.36
C ARG A 59 -12.43 5.36 4.19
N VAL A 60 -12.08 5.11 5.44
CA VAL A 60 -12.82 4.19 6.32
C VAL A 60 -14.24 4.67 6.69
N ASP A 61 -14.63 5.87 6.30
CA ASP A 61 -16.02 6.35 6.35
C ASP A 61 -16.89 5.78 5.22
N GLU A 62 -16.31 5.21 4.18
CA GLU A 62 -17.01 4.47 3.14
C GLU A 62 -17.09 2.98 3.53
N GLU A 63 -18.27 2.39 3.49
CA GLU A 63 -18.50 1.03 4.00
C GLU A 63 -17.59 -0.03 3.34
N ASN A 64 -17.42 0.03 2.02
CA ASN A 64 -16.56 -0.93 1.31
C ASN A 64 -15.08 -0.75 1.65
N GLU A 65 -14.64 0.50 1.79
CA GLU A 65 -13.28 0.81 2.19
C GLU A 65 -12.99 0.39 3.64
N ALA A 66 -13.96 0.59 4.54
CA ALA A 66 -13.84 0.12 5.92
C ALA A 66 -13.73 -1.41 6.01
N ARG A 67 -14.51 -2.14 5.19
CA ARG A 67 -14.45 -3.61 5.11
C ARG A 67 -13.11 -4.09 4.57
N TRP A 68 -12.62 -3.45 3.50
CA TRP A 68 -11.30 -3.74 2.95
C TRP A 68 -10.20 -3.43 3.98
N ALA A 69 -10.22 -2.26 4.60
CA ALA A 69 -9.24 -1.87 5.62
C ALA A 69 -9.21 -2.86 6.80
N LYS A 70 -10.38 -3.36 7.23
CA LYS A 70 -10.45 -4.41 8.24
C LYS A 70 -9.72 -5.66 7.78
N SER A 71 -10.02 -6.15 6.58
CA SER A 71 -9.35 -7.35 6.02
C SER A 71 -7.85 -7.14 5.94
N TRP A 72 -7.40 -6.02 5.40
CA TRP A 72 -6.00 -5.66 5.26
C TRP A 72 -5.24 -5.66 6.61
N ILE A 73 -5.85 -5.09 7.67
CA ILE A 73 -5.29 -5.13 9.02
C ILE A 73 -5.22 -6.57 9.55
N LEU A 74 -6.31 -7.34 9.41
CA LEU A 74 -6.36 -8.72 9.91
C LEU A 74 -5.34 -9.61 9.19
N ASP A 75 -5.12 -9.42 7.90
CA ASP A 75 -4.11 -10.16 7.13
C ASP A 75 -2.70 -9.79 7.57
N TYR A 76 -2.46 -8.52 7.89
CA TYR A 76 -1.19 -8.12 8.48
C TYR A 76 -0.97 -8.71 9.88
N LEU A 77 -2.00 -8.78 10.72
CA LEU A 77 -1.92 -9.44 12.02
C LEU A 77 -1.55 -10.93 11.89
N ARG A 78 -2.15 -11.63 10.90
CA ARG A 78 -1.78 -13.04 10.59
C ARG A 78 -0.32 -13.15 10.16
N LEU A 79 0.15 -12.24 9.31
CA LEU A 79 1.55 -12.16 8.88
C LEU A 79 2.50 -11.98 10.08
N LYS A 80 2.07 -11.25 11.09
CA LYS A 80 2.81 -11.04 12.36
C LYS A 80 2.59 -12.17 13.38
N ASN A 81 1.97 -13.29 12.98
CA ASN A 81 1.64 -14.43 13.84
C ASN A 81 0.74 -14.08 15.03
N VAL A 82 -0.08 -13.04 14.90
CA VAL A 82 -1.14 -12.74 15.87
C VAL A 82 -2.36 -13.59 15.52
N ALA A 83 -2.89 -14.33 16.49
CA ALA A 83 -4.10 -15.11 16.30
C ALA A 83 -5.28 -14.14 16.05
N VAL A 84 -5.98 -14.37 14.94
CA VAL A 84 -7.17 -13.60 14.57
C VAL A 84 -8.41 -14.42 14.90
N THR A 85 -8.98 -14.16 16.06
CA THR A 85 -10.24 -14.73 16.52
C THR A 85 -11.37 -13.71 16.34
N PRO A 86 -12.65 -14.07 16.58
CA PRO A 86 -13.75 -13.10 16.61
C PRO A 86 -13.53 -11.92 17.55
N ARG A 87 -12.71 -12.09 18.58
CA ARG A 87 -12.35 -11.03 19.52
C ARG A 87 -11.46 -9.98 18.85
N GLU A 88 -10.39 -10.39 18.19
CA GLU A 88 -9.47 -9.49 17.48
C GLU A 88 -10.19 -8.80 16.30
N ASP A 89 -11.03 -9.55 15.56
CA ASP A 89 -11.90 -8.99 14.51
C ASP A 89 -12.77 -7.85 15.05
N ASN A 90 -13.40 -8.05 16.20
CA ASN A 90 -14.24 -7.03 16.83
C ASN A 90 -13.43 -5.82 17.30
N PHE A 91 -12.25 -6.01 17.92
CA PHE A 91 -11.40 -4.88 18.32
C PHE A 91 -10.96 -4.03 17.12
N VAL A 92 -10.57 -4.66 16.03
CA VAL A 92 -10.22 -3.96 14.78
C VAL A 92 -11.41 -3.17 14.25
N TRP A 93 -12.59 -3.79 14.20
CA TRP A 93 -13.79 -3.14 13.71
C TRP A 93 -14.20 -1.92 14.55
N GLN A 94 -14.21 -2.05 15.89
CA GLN A 94 -14.56 -0.94 16.79
C GLN A 94 -13.56 0.21 16.68
N ALA A 95 -12.28 -0.08 16.49
CA ALA A 95 -11.26 0.94 16.29
C ALA A 95 -11.48 1.66 14.94
N LEU A 96 -11.83 0.95 13.86
CA LEU A 96 -12.18 1.56 12.57
C LEU A 96 -13.41 2.46 12.67
N LEU A 97 -14.45 2.02 13.37
CA LEU A 97 -15.65 2.84 13.63
C LEU A 97 -15.34 4.12 14.43
N SER A 98 -14.33 4.08 15.26
CA SER A 98 -13.86 5.25 16.00
C SER A 98 -13.00 6.15 15.11
N LEU A 99 -12.14 5.56 14.27
CA LEU A 99 -11.25 6.27 13.36
C LEU A 99 -12.03 7.04 12.29
N GLN A 100 -13.14 6.49 11.78
CA GLN A 100 -13.94 7.16 10.74
C GLN A 100 -14.53 8.51 11.21
N LYS A 101 -14.58 8.76 12.53
CA LYS A 101 -15.08 10.02 13.11
C LYS A 101 -14.02 11.14 13.08
N LEU A 102 -12.77 10.80 12.80
CA LEU A 102 -11.68 11.76 12.67
C LEU A 102 -11.68 12.38 11.27
N GLU A 103 -10.97 13.51 11.16
CA GLU A 103 -10.73 14.13 9.86
C GLU A 103 -9.93 13.20 8.92
N PRO A 104 -10.13 13.25 7.60
CA PRO A 104 -9.46 12.35 6.66
C PRO A 104 -7.94 12.27 6.82
N GLY A 105 -7.26 13.39 7.08
CA GLY A 105 -5.81 13.42 7.31
C GLY A 105 -5.36 12.77 8.62
N GLU A 106 -6.28 12.55 9.56
CA GLU A 106 -6.00 11.88 10.84
C GLU A 106 -6.30 10.38 10.80
N ARG A 107 -6.90 9.88 9.73
CA ARG A 107 -7.24 8.45 9.56
C ARG A 107 -6.01 7.67 9.12
N ASN A 108 -5.04 7.55 10.00
CA ASN A 108 -3.74 6.92 9.77
C ASN A 108 -3.49 5.79 10.77
N ILE A 109 -2.41 5.03 10.55
CA ILE A 109 -2.06 3.85 11.36
C ILE A 109 -1.76 4.24 12.82
N SER A 110 -1.04 5.35 13.04
CA SER A 110 -0.72 5.82 14.39
C SER A 110 -1.99 6.10 15.21
N ASN A 111 -2.96 6.79 14.63
CA ASN A 111 -4.23 7.07 15.30
C ASN A 111 -5.08 5.80 15.48
N PHE A 112 -5.07 4.89 14.52
CA PHE A 112 -5.71 3.58 14.69
C PHE A 112 -5.13 2.81 15.88
N ILE A 113 -3.79 2.75 16.02
CA ILE A 113 -3.11 2.10 17.16
C ILE A 113 -3.53 2.72 18.49
N ASN A 114 -3.75 4.03 18.54
CA ASN A 114 -4.22 4.69 19.76
C ASN A 114 -5.67 4.33 20.11
N LEU A 115 -6.50 4.03 19.13
CA LEU A 115 -7.93 3.72 19.30
C LEU A 115 -8.20 2.25 19.60
N VAL A 116 -7.36 1.34 19.09
CA VAL A 116 -7.55 -0.11 19.33
C VAL A 116 -7.20 -0.47 20.76
N GLN A 117 -8.07 -1.27 21.42
CA GLN A 117 -7.94 -1.58 22.87
C GLN A 117 -7.12 -2.83 23.16
N ASP A 118 -6.66 -3.56 22.15
CA ASP A 118 -5.85 -4.77 22.32
C ASP A 118 -4.35 -4.48 22.16
N GLN A 119 -3.54 -4.90 23.14
CA GLN A 119 -2.10 -4.64 23.14
C GLN A 119 -1.35 -5.45 22.07
N GLY A 120 -1.79 -6.68 21.79
CA GLY A 120 -1.19 -7.53 20.77
C GLY A 120 -1.33 -6.92 19.39
N ILE A 121 -2.52 -6.39 19.07
CA ILE A 121 -2.79 -5.68 17.84
C ILE A 121 -1.93 -4.41 17.73
N ARG A 122 -1.86 -3.62 18.80
CA ARG A 122 -1.00 -2.41 18.84
C ARG A 122 0.45 -2.72 18.53
N LEU A 123 1.01 -3.73 19.18
CA LEU A 123 2.42 -4.13 19.01
C LEU A 123 2.67 -4.62 17.56
N ALA A 124 1.79 -5.44 17.02
CA ALA A 124 1.92 -5.95 15.65
C ALA A 124 1.93 -4.83 14.60
N LEU A 125 1.06 -3.82 14.78
CA LEU A 125 0.93 -2.71 13.84
C LEU A 125 1.99 -1.61 14.01
N THR A 126 2.77 -1.63 15.08
CA THR A 126 3.81 -0.61 15.33
C THR A 126 4.80 -0.50 14.18
N SER A 127 5.13 -1.61 13.50
CA SER A 127 6.03 -1.61 12.35
C SER A 127 5.50 -0.81 11.15
N LEU A 128 4.16 -0.69 11.02
CA LEU A 128 3.51 0.12 9.97
C LEU A 128 3.32 1.59 10.36
N SER A 129 3.53 1.95 11.63
CA SER A 129 3.39 3.32 12.12
C SER A 129 4.68 4.13 11.95
N MET A 130 4.60 5.44 12.11
CA MET A 130 5.77 6.34 12.07
C MET A 130 6.87 5.99 13.08
N LYS A 131 6.56 5.16 14.09
CA LYS A 131 7.54 4.63 15.05
C LYS A 131 8.25 3.37 14.55
N GLY A 132 7.79 2.80 13.45
CA GLY A 132 8.30 1.53 12.92
C GLY A 132 8.98 1.67 11.56
N SER A 133 9.47 0.55 11.06
CA SER A 133 10.30 0.49 9.84
C SER A 133 9.56 0.89 8.56
N TYR A 134 8.23 0.74 8.53
CA TYR A 134 7.42 0.92 7.32
C TYR A 134 6.48 2.14 7.40
N GLY A 135 6.59 2.94 8.46
CA GLY A 135 5.69 4.08 8.69
C GLY A 135 5.74 5.12 7.58
N ARG A 136 6.92 5.39 7.02
CA ARG A 136 7.05 6.33 5.89
C ARG A 136 6.21 5.92 4.69
N LEU A 137 5.99 4.62 4.49
CA LEU A 137 5.18 4.10 3.40
C LEU A 137 3.67 4.09 3.75
N PHE A 138 3.29 3.71 4.98
CA PHE A 138 1.89 3.40 5.31
C PHE A 138 1.20 4.40 6.25
N ASP A 139 1.94 5.22 7.01
CA ASP A 139 1.38 6.03 8.09
C ASP A 139 1.39 7.52 7.75
N ASN A 140 0.68 7.87 6.69
CA ASN A 140 0.69 9.22 6.14
C ASN A 140 -0.65 9.93 6.36
N THR A 141 -0.63 11.25 6.24
CA THR A 141 -1.81 12.13 6.33
C THR A 141 -2.43 12.43 4.97
N LYS A 142 -1.77 11.98 3.89
CA LYS A 142 -2.22 12.12 2.52
C LYS A 142 -1.77 10.91 1.71
N ASP A 143 -2.69 10.39 0.92
CA ASP A 143 -2.41 9.29 0.00
C ASP A 143 -1.75 9.79 -1.29
N VAL A 144 -0.59 9.23 -1.61
CA VAL A 144 0.10 9.40 -2.89
C VAL A 144 0.41 8.00 -3.42
N SER A 145 -0.60 7.35 -3.96
CA SER A 145 -0.51 5.96 -4.48
C SER A 145 -0.12 5.86 -5.95
N GLY A 146 0.21 7.00 -6.55
CA GLY A 146 0.61 7.08 -7.95
C GLY A 146 -0.52 7.56 -8.88
N SER A 147 -0.15 8.00 -10.08
CA SER A 147 -1.07 8.53 -11.06
C SER A 147 -0.57 8.27 -12.49
N GLY A 148 -1.46 8.47 -13.47
CA GLY A 148 -1.13 8.36 -14.89
C GLY A 148 -1.50 7.02 -15.52
N ARG A 149 -1.38 7.00 -16.86
CA ARG A 149 -1.74 5.82 -17.68
C ARG A 149 -0.68 4.72 -17.65
N TRP A 150 0.58 5.08 -17.39
CA TRP A 150 1.70 4.15 -17.32
C TRP A 150 2.41 4.34 -15.99
N GLN A 151 2.37 3.32 -15.16
CA GLN A 151 2.96 3.34 -13.83
C GLN A 151 3.80 2.10 -13.60
N VAL A 152 5.03 2.30 -13.17
CA VAL A 152 5.97 1.23 -12.85
C VAL A 152 6.32 1.32 -11.37
N PHE A 153 6.22 0.19 -10.70
CA PHE A 153 6.57 0.02 -9.29
C PHE A 153 7.81 -0.87 -9.19
N GLU A 154 8.94 -0.29 -8.86
CA GLU A 154 10.19 -1.02 -8.65
C GLU A 154 10.17 -1.68 -7.28
N MET A 155 10.28 -2.99 -7.29
CA MET A 155 10.04 -3.85 -6.12
C MET A 155 11.32 -4.29 -5.40
N GLU A 156 12.51 -4.07 -5.96
CA GLU A 156 13.76 -4.68 -5.46
C GLU A 156 14.03 -4.34 -3.99
N THR A 157 13.91 -3.07 -3.63
CA THR A 157 14.09 -2.62 -2.23
C THR A 157 13.01 -3.20 -1.31
N LEU A 158 11.76 -3.21 -1.78
CA LEU A 158 10.64 -3.75 -1.01
C LEU A 158 10.77 -5.26 -0.78
N MET A 159 11.27 -6.01 -1.77
CA MET A 159 11.47 -7.46 -1.66
C MET A 159 12.51 -7.84 -0.60
N GLY A 160 13.40 -6.92 -0.23
CA GLY A 160 14.29 -7.05 0.92
C GLY A 160 13.58 -6.90 2.28
N GLN A 161 12.29 -6.58 2.29
CA GLN A 161 11.47 -6.32 3.47
C GLN A 161 10.22 -7.22 3.45
N PRO A 162 10.32 -8.52 3.75
CA PRO A 162 9.25 -9.52 3.53
C PRO A 162 7.92 -9.17 4.20
N GLU A 163 7.96 -8.49 5.35
CA GLU A 163 6.75 -8.09 6.07
C GLU A 163 6.02 -6.91 5.41
N ALA A 164 6.69 -6.12 4.58
CA ALA A 164 6.09 -4.99 3.89
C ALA A 164 5.53 -5.37 2.51
N VAL A 165 5.98 -6.47 1.91
CA VAL A 165 5.55 -6.88 0.56
C VAL A 165 4.05 -7.15 0.49
N PRO A 166 3.45 -8.04 1.32
CA PRO A 166 2.02 -8.34 1.22
C PRO A 166 1.13 -7.12 1.43
N PRO A 167 1.27 -6.31 2.49
CA PRO A 167 0.40 -5.15 2.69
C PRO A 167 0.58 -4.08 1.62
N THR A 168 1.77 -3.95 1.01
CA THR A 168 2.00 -3.02 -0.09
C THR A 168 1.27 -3.46 -1.36
N LEU A 169 1.41 -4.73 -1.73
CA LEU A 169 0.76 -5.27 -2.94
C LEU A 169 -0.76 -5.25 -2.80
N ASP A 170 -1.30 -5.67 -1.66
CA ASP A 170 -2.73 -5.64 -1.40
C ASP A 170 -3.27 -4.22 -1.51
N TYR A 171 -2.58 -3.24 -0.90
CA TYR A 171 -2.97 -1.83 -1.02
C TYR A 171 -2.93 -1.33 -2.47
N LEU A 172 -1.85 -1.58 -3.21
CA LEU A 172 -1.74 -1.14 -4.61
C LEU A 172 -2.81 -1.78 -5.49
N PHE A 173 -3.07 -3.09 -5.36
CA PHE A 173 -4.12 -3.77 -6.11
C PHE A 173 -5.52 -3.27 -5.76
N HIS A 174 -5.75 -2.86 -4.53
CA HIS A 174 -7.02 -2.22 -4.14
C HIS A 174 -7.20 -0.82 -4.76
N ARG A 175 -6.10 -0.12 -5.05
CA ARG A 175 -6.13 1.24 -5.63
C ARG A 175 -6.12 1.27 -7.16
N ILE A 176 -5.74 0.20 -7.85
CA ILE A 176 -5.72 0.04 -9.32
C ILE A 176 -7.12 -0.22 -9.85
#